data_11e5251e8e80d8198e34a4669c97f45f
#
_entry.id   11e5251e8e80d8198e34a4669c97f45f
#
_cell.length_a   1.000
_cell.length_b   1.000
_cell.length_c   1.000
_cell.angle_alpha   90.00
_cell.angle_beta   90.00
_cell.angle_gamma   90.00
#
_symmetry.space_group_name_H-M   'P 1'
#
loop_
_entity.id
_entity.type
_entity.pdbx_description
1 polymer ?
#
loop_
_entity_poly.entity_id
_entity_poly.type
_entity_poly.pdbx_seq_one_letter_code
_entity_poly.pdbx_strand_id
1 'polypeptide(L)'
;MSDNLILPSWLSRGIEEYFPIKGTDQTFSEIIDHAKKNNKKLRVKLGIDPTGTDIHLGHSILFKKLRAFQDNGHIAVLIIGDFTAQIGDPTGKSKTRVQLSEKQVKDNAKTYLTQLGMGKPANESILDFNSKDRIEIRYNSEWLKGLNLNSIIELMGSATVSQMLAKEEFNKRYTSQVPIALHEFLYPLLQGYDSVVVQSDIELGGTDQKLSLIHI
;
A
#
# COMPACT_ATOMS: atom_id res chain seq x y z
N MET A 1 -24.26 -2.40 -6.45
CA MET A 1 -24.49 -3.63 -7.24
C MET A 1 -23.14 -4.32 -7.27
N SER A 2 -23.03 -5.47 -6.65
CA SER A 2 -21.81 -6.29 -6.69
C SER A 2 -21.80 -6.99 -8.05
N ASP A 3 -21.21 -6.33 -9.04
CA ASP A 3 -20.86 -7.04 -10.27
C ASP A 3 -19.95 -8.19 -9.86
N ASN A 4 -20.32 -9.40 -10.29
CA ASN A 4 -19.59 -10.62 -10.00
C ASN A 4 -18.12 -10.41 -10.36
N LEU A 5 -17.29 -10.19 -9.35
CA LEU A 5 -15.86 -9.99 -9.50
C LEU A 5 -15.27 -11.30 -10.01
N ILE A 6 -15.15 -11.43 -11.34
CA ILE A 6 -14.51 -12.59 -11.97
C ILE A 6 -13.01 -12.44 -11.79
N LEU A 7 -12.50 -13.04 -10.72
CA LEU A 7 -11.06 -13.09 -10.46
C LEU A 7 -10.50 -14.46 -10.86
N PRO A 8 -9.25 -14.51 -11.30
CA PRO A 8 -8.53 -15.77 -11.44
C PRO A 8 -8.58 -16.57 -10.13
N SER A 9 -8.70 -17.88 -10.21
CA SER A 9 -8.85 -18.76 -9.03
C SER A 9 -7.74 -18.59 -7.99
N TRP A 10 -6.51 -18.32 -8.45
CA TRP A 10 -5.36 -18.07 -7.58
C TRP A 10 -5.46 -16.74 -6.80
N LEU A 11 -6.34 -15.82 -7.22
CA LEU A 11 -6.50 -14.51 -6.59
C LEU A 11 -7.82 -14.36 -5.81
N SER A 12 -8.84 -15.15 -6.10
CA SER A 12 -10.21 -14.96 -5.58
C SER A 12 -10.33 -15.01 -4.05
N ARG A 13 -9.55 -15.87 -3.39
CA ARG A 13 -9.65 -16.04 -1.93
C ARG A 13 -9.14 -14.81 -1.17
N GLY A 14 -9.98 -14.17 -0.34
CA GLY A 14 -9.60 -13.08 0.55
C GLY A 14 -9.45 -11.72 -0.15
N ILE A 15 -10.10 -11.52 -1.29
CA ILE A 15 -10.41 -10.21 -1.87
C ILE A 15 -11.86 -9.90 -1.57
N GLU A 16 -12.11 -8.77 -0.94
CA GLU A 16 -13.43 -8.30 -0.60
C GLU A 16 -13.99 -7.38 -1.69
N GLU A 17 -13.17 -6.45 -2.15
CA GLU A 17 -13.56 -5.47 -3.15
C GLU A 17 -12.42 -5.21 -4.14
N TYR A 18 -12.79 -4.74 -5.32
CA TYR A 18 -11.90 -4.25 -6.37
C TYR A 18 -12.37 -2.88 -6.84
N PHE A 19 -11.43 -1.96 -6.99
CA PHE A 19 -11.68 -0.60 -7.47
C PHE A 19 -10.95 -0.42 -8.79
N PRO A 20 -11.67 -0.33 -9.94
CA PRO A 20 -11.05 0.00 -11.20
C PRO A 20 -10.58 1.46 -11.21
N ILE A 21 -9.61 1.78 -12.06
CA ILE A 21 -9.20 3.16 -12.31
C ILE A 21 -10.40 3.94 -12.84
N LYS A 22 -10.67 5.12 -12.28
CA LYS A 22 -11.74 6.00 -12.74
C LYS A 22 -11.66 6.25 -14.26
N GLY A 23 -12.79 6.07 -14.94
CA GLY A 23 -12.90 6.27 -16.38
C GLY A 23 -12.45 5.08 -17.23
N THR A 24 -12.17 3.95 -16.64
CA THR A 24 -11.98 2.69 -17.37
C THR A 24 -13.09 1.70 -17.02
N ASP A 25 -13.68 1.07 -18.03
CA ASP A 25 -14.63 -0.04 -17.86
C ASP A 25 -13.90 -1.40 -17.81
N GLN A 26 -12.57 -1.40 -17.72
CA GLN A 26 -11.78 -2.62 -17.72
C GLN A 26 -11.98 -3.41 -16.44
N THR A 27 -12.36 -4.65 -16.60
CA THR A 27 -12.41 -5.61 -15.50
C THR A 27 -11.00 -6.05 -15.11
N PHE A 28 -10.84 -6.53 -13.89
CA PHE A 28 -9.55 -7.04 -13.43
C PHE A 28 -9.03 -8.20 -14.29
N SER A 29 -9.93 -9.10 -14.73
CA SER A 29 -9.57 -10.20 -15.63
C SER A 29 -9.02 -9.69 -16.96
N GLU A 30 -9.59 -8.64 -17.53
CA GLU A 30 -9.08 -8.05 -18.77
C GLU A 30 -7.69 -7.45 -18.61
N ILE A 31 -7.39 -6.85 -17.45
CA ILE A 31 -6.03 -6.34 -17.15
C ILE A 31 -5.01 -7.48 -17.12
N ILE A 32 -5.34 -8.58 -16.43
CA ILE A 32 -4.47 -9.77 -16.37
C ILE A 32 -4.30 -10.41 -17.75
N ASP A 33 -5.39 -10.57 -18.50
CA ASP A 33 -5.35 -11.16 -19.84
C ASP A 33 -4.57 -10.29 -20.83
N HIS A 34 -4.74 -8.98 -20.75
CA HIS A 34 -3.97 -8.04 -21.56
C HIS A 34 -2.47 -8.11 -21.24
N ALA A 35 -2.13 -8.13 -19.96
CA ALA A 35 -0.75 -8.28 -19.52
C ALA A 35 -0.14 -9.60 -20.05
N LYS A 36 -0.88 -10.70 -19.93
CA LYS A 36 -0.46 -12.02 -20.43
C LYS A 36 -0.27 -12.03 -21.95
N LYS A 37 -1.23 -11.48 -22.72
CA LYS A 37 -1.15 -11.41 -24.19
C LYS A 37 0.05 -10.60 -24.68
N ASN A 38 0.42 -9.56 -23.94
CA ASN A 38 1.53 -8.66 -24.29
C ASN A 38 2.85 -9.04 -23.60
N ASN A 39 2.90 -10.15 -22.91
CA ASN A 39 4.06 -10.56 -22.09
C ASN A 39 4.54 -9.45 -21.14
N LYS A 40 3.59 -8.65 -20.62
CA LYS A 40 3.84 -7.56 -19.66
C LYS A 40 3.77 -8.09 -18.24
N LYS A 41 4.79 -7.82 -17.43
CA LYS A 41 4.73 -8.05 -16.00
C LYS A 41 4.03 -6.87 -15.34
N LEU A 42 2.94 -7.14 -14.62
CA LEU A 42 2.27 -6.11 -13.84
C LEU A 42 3.08 -5.80 -12.58
N ARG A 43 3.11 -4.54 -12.22
CA ARG A 43 3.73 -4.03 -10.99
C ARG A 43 2.67 -3.94 -9.90
N VAL A 44 2.78 -4.82 -8.91
CA VAL A 44 1.81 -4.96 -7.82
C VAL A 44 2.41 -4.38 -6.55
N LYS A 45 1.90 -3.23 -6.13
CA LYS A 45 2.38 -2.48 -4.97
C LYS A 45 1.69 -2.96 -3.68
N LEU A 46 2.47 -3.10 -2.64
CA LEU A 46 2.03 -3.19 -1.26
C LEU A 46 2.91 -2.28 -0.41
N GLY A 47 2.31 -1.30 0.28
CA GLY A 47 2.99 -0.46 1.26
C GLY A 47 2.83 -1.02 2.67
N ILE A 48 3.88 -0.91 3.47
CA ILE A 48 3.84 -1.25 4.89
C ILE A 48 4.73 -0.30 5.69
N ASP A 49 4.16 0.28 6.75
CA ASP A 49 4.90 1.09 7.71
C ASP A 49 5.47 0.21 8.82
N PRO A 50 6.78 0.19 9.04
CA PRO A 50 7.41 -0.63 10.07
C PRO A 50 7.25 -0.01 11.46
N THR A 51 6.00 0.07 11.94
CA THR A 51 5.64 0.70 13.22
C THR A 51 5.87 -0.18 14.44
N GLY A 52 6.23 -1.44 14.26
CA GLY A 52 6.56 -2.42 15.29
C GLY A 52 7.65 -3.36 14.82
N THR A 53 8.03 -4.32 15.66
CA THR A 53 9.06 -5.33 15.33
C THR A 53 8.50 -6.53 14.59
N ASP A 54 7.19 -6.79 14.73
CA ASP A 54 6.59 -8.05 14.30
C ASP A 54 5.47 -7.85 13.28
N ILE A 55 5.46 -8.73 12.28
CA ILE A 55 4.36 -8.87 11.33
C ILE A 55 3.27 -9.72 11.99
N HIS A 56 2.04 -9.20 12.07
CA HIS A 56 0.91 -9.96 12.59
C HIS A 56 0.13 -10.70 11.48
N LEU A 57 -0.75 -11.61 11.89
CA LEU A 57 -1.51 -12.45 10.97
C LEU A 57 -2.32 -11.67 9.91
N GLY A 58 -2.85 -10.49 10.27
CA GLY A 58 -3.55 -9.61 9.32
C GLY A 58 -2.67 -9.20 8.14
N HIS A 59 -1.41 -8.85 8.39
CA HIS A 59 -0.46 -8.54 7.32
C HIS A 59 -0.19 -9.74 6.41
N SER A 60 -0.21 -10.97 6.95
CA SER A 60 0.12 -12.17 6.17
C SER A 60 -0.83 -12.41 4.99
N ILE A 61 -2.07 -11.94 5.07
CA ILE A 61 -3.06 -12.07 3.99
C ILE A 61 -2.59 -11.26 2.77
N LEU A 62 -2.19 -10.01 2.98
CA LEU A 62 -1.70 -9.12 1.92
C LEU A 62 -0.40 -9.65 1.30
N PHE A 63 0.55 -10.10 2.12
CA PHE A 63 1.79 -10.69 1.63
C PHE A 63 1.57 -11.97 0.84
N LYS A 64 0.63 -12.83 1.25
CA LYS A 64 0.26 -14.02 0.46
C LYS A 64 -0.37 -13.65 -0.88
N LYS A 65 -1.13 -12.56 -0.95
CA LYS A 65 -1.64 -12.04 -2.22
C LYS A 65 -0.52 -11.53 -3.10
N LEU A 66 0.38 -10.74 -2.54
CA LEU A 66 1.55 -10.24 -3.26
C LEU A 66 2.41 -11.40 -3.80
N ARG A 67 2.60 -12.47 -2.99
CA ARG A 67 3.26 -13.70 -3.41
C ARG A 67 2.53 -14.40 -4.56
N ALA A 68 1.22 -14.48 -4.52
CA ALA A 68 0.44 -15.09 -5.61
C ALA A 68 0.68 -14.38 -6.95
N PHE A 69 0.85 -13.06 -6.95
CA PHE A 69 1.24 -12.31 -8.15
C PHE A 69 2.67 -12.68 -8.60
N GLN A 70 3.64 -12.81 -7.69
CA GLN A 70 4.99 -13.26 -8.04
C GLN A 70 4.97 -14.64 -8.68
N ASP A 71 4.22 -15.60 -8.11
CA ASP A 71 4.10 -16.96 -8.61
C ASP A 71 3.46 -17.01 -10.00
N ASN A 72 2.64 -16.00 -10.36
CA ASN A 72 2.05 -15.82 -11.68
C ASN A 72 2.89 -14.91 -12.61
N GLY A 73 4.15 -14.64 -12.28
CA GLY A 73 5.10 -13.97 -13.15
C GLY A 73 5.09 -12.45 -13.10
N HIS A 74 4.35 -11.84 -12.17
CA HIS A 74 4.29 -10.40 -11.98
C HIS A 74 5.35 -9.89 -10.98
N ILE A 75 5.50 -8.58 -10.89
CA ILE A 75 6.50 -7.93 -10.03
C ILE A 75 5.82 -7.48 -8.74
N ALA A 76 6.25 -8.02 -7.60
CA ALA A 76 5.90 -7.49 -6.29
C ALA A 76 6.72 -6.23 -6.00
N VAL A 77 6.05 -5.12 -5.76
CA VAL A 77 6.69 -3.86 -5.34
C VAL A 77 6.35 -3.63 -3.88
N LEU A 78 7.27 -3.99 -3.01
CA LEU A 78 7.12 -3.80 -1.57
C LEU A 78 7.70 -2.44 -1.17
N ILE A 79 6.83 -1.53 -0.73
CA ILE A 79 7.23 -0.22 -0.22
C ILE A 79 7.32 -0.29 1.30
N ILE A 80 8.49 -0.02 1.81
CA ILE A 80 8.72 0.24 3.23
C ILE A 80 8.48 1.71 3.49
N GLY A 81 7.42 2.02 4.24
CA GLY A 81 7.06 3.38 4.60
C GLY A 81 7.94 3.94 5.71
N ASP A 82 9.23 4.11 5.44
CA ASP A 82 10.18 4.61 6.43
C ASP A 82 10.04 6.12 6.68
N PHE A 83 9.50 6.86 5.73
CA PHE A 83 9.14 8.26 5.91
C PHE A 83 7.75 8.39 6.54
N THR A 84 6.76 7.69 6.01
CA THR A 84 5.38 7.74 6.48
C THR A 84 5.21 7.21 7.90
N ALA A 85 5.99 6.22 8.32
CA ALA A 85 6.01 5.72 9.69
C ALA A 85 6.39 6.80 10.72
N GLN A 86 7.12 7.84 10.32
CA GLN A 86 7.48 8.96 11.19
C GLN A 86 6.33 9.97 11.31
N ILE A 87 5.44 10.07 10.31
CA ILE A 87 4.24 10.89 10.36
C ILE A 87 3.17 10.21 11.22
N GLY A 88 3.04 8.89 11.07
CA GLY A 88 2.04 8.04 11.70
C GLY A 88 0.76 7.95 10.89
N ASP A 89 0.35 6.71 10.62
CA ASP A 89 -0.94 6.40 10.01
C ASP A 89 -2.08 6.88 10.91
N PRO A 90 -3.01 7.72 10.42
CA PRO A 90 -4.16 8.17 11.21
C PRO A 90 -5.16 7.04 11.51
N THR A 91 -5.05 5.89 10.83
CA THR A 91 -5.93 4.74 11.04
C THR A 91 -5.66 4.06 12.37
N GLY A 92 -6.70 3.87 13.16
CA GLY A 92 -6.72 2.85 14.20
C GLY A 92 -6.43 3.21 15.63
N LYS A 93 -6.11 4.46 16.07
CA LYS A 93 -6.12 4.80 17.52
C LYS A 93 -6.19 6.31 17.79
N SER A 94 -7.04 6.69 18.75
CA SER A 94 -7.30 8.05 19.23
C SER A 94 -6.17 8.70 20.06
N LYS A 95 -4.97 8.14 20.06
CA LYS A 95 -3.81 8.72 20.75
C LYS A 95 -2.71 9.00 19.74
N THR A 96 -2.16 10.22 19.80
CA THR A 96 -0.96 10.63 19.09
C THR A 96 0.11 9.55 19.25
N ARG A 97 0.45 8.84 18.18
CA ARG A 97 1.53 7.83 18.22
C ARG A 97 2.83 8.53 18.55
N VAL A 98 3.62 7.91 19.42
CA VAL A 98 5.02 8.31 19.61
C VAL A 98 5.72 8.19 18.26
N GLN A 99 6.24 9.30 17.76
CA GLN A 99 7.01 9.30 16.51
C GLN A 99 8.23 8.41 16.68
N LEU A 100 8.38 7.45 15.77
CA LEU A 100 9.56 6.58 15.75
C LEU A 100 10.75 7.36 15.19
N SER A 101 11.92 7.12 15.76
CA SER A 101 13.17 7.62 15.18
C SER A 101 13.49 6.86 13.87
N GLU A 102 14.21 7.51 12.96
CA GLU A 102 14.67 6.88 11.72
C GLU A 102 15.41 5.55 11.96
N LYS A 103 16.20 5.46 13.05
CA LYS A 103 16.87 4.23 13.44
C LYS A 103 15.90 3.11 13.79
N GLN A 104 14.90 3.40 14.62
CA GLN A 104 13.88 2.41 15.01
C GLN A 104 13.11 1.90 13.78
N VAL A 105 12.73 2.80 12.88
CA VAL A 105 12.03 2.45 11.62
C VAL A 105 12.91 1.53 10.76
N LYS A 106 14.20 1.84 10.60
CA LYS A 106 15.15 0.99 9.85
C LYS A 106 15.35 -0.38 10.49
N ASP A 107 15.46 -0.43 11.80
CA ASP A 107 15.63 -1.70 12.52
C ASP A 107 14.36 -2.55 12.40
N ASN A 108 13.18 -1.97 12.57
CA ASN A 108 11.89 -2.65 12.36
C ASN A 108 11.74 -3.17 10.90
N ALA A 109 12.13 -2.35 9.91
CA ALA A 109 12.07 -2.76 8.50
C ALA A 109 12.90 -4.01 8.23
N LYS A 110 14.08 -4.12 8.82
CA LYS A 110 14.94 -5.32 8.70
C LYS A 110 14.26 -6.55 9.30
N THR A 111 13.60 -6.42 10.46
CA THR A 111 12.88 -7.54 11.07
C THR A 111 11.72 -7.99 10.18
N TYR A 112 10.98 -7.05 9.56
CA TYR A 112 9.90 -7.38 8.61
C TYR A 112 10.43 -8.16 7.42
N LEU A 113 11.48 -7.69 6.77
CA LEU A 113 12.07 -8.37 5.61
C LEU A 113 12.56 -9.78 5.98
N THR A 114 13.16 -9.95 7.16
CA THR A 114 13.59 -11.26 7.67
C THR A 114 12.39 -12.18 7.91
N GLN A 115 11.33 -11.69 8.52
CA GLN A 115 10.09 -12.47 8.76
C GLN A 115 9.39 -12.85 7.46
N LEU A 116 9.47 -12.01 6.42
CA LEU A 116 8.95 -12.30 5.07
C LEU A 116 9.79 -13.34 4.34
N GLY A 117 10.97 -13.69 4.85
CA GLY A 117 11.82 -14.74 4.32
C GLY A 117 13.02 -14.25 3.51
N MET A 118 13.41 -12.98 3.64
CA MET A 118 14.63 -12.49 3.01
C MET A 118 15.84 -13.31 3.48
N GLY A 119 16.61 -13.82 2.53
CA GLY A 119 17.76 -14.70 2.79
C GLY A 119 17.42 -16.18 2.92
N LYS A 120 16.13 -16.58 2.75
CA LYS A 120 15.68 -17.97 2.74
C LYS A 120 15.35 -18.44 1.33
N PRO A 121 15.29 -19.78 1.09
CA PRO A 121 14.75 -20.34 -0.15
C PRO A 121 13.28 -19.90 -0.38
N ALA A 122 12.87 -19.77 -1.63
CA ALA A 122 11.54 -19.29 -1.99
C ALA A 122 10.38 -20.15 -1.43
N ASN A 123 10.60 -21.47 -1.29
CA ASN A 123 9.63 -22.40 -0.70
C ASN A 123 9.50 -22.29 0.85
N GLU A 124 10.43 -21.59 1.50
CA GLU A 124 10.42 -21.32 2.95
C GLU A 124 10.10 -19.87 3.28
N SER A 125 9.77 -19.07 2.27
CA SER A 125 9.57 -17.62 2.36
C SER A 125 8.12 -17.24 2.05
N ILE A 126 7.62 -16.21 2.72
CA ILE A 126 6.32 -15.62 2.42
C ILE A 126 6.38 -14.91 1.06
N LEU A 127 7.45 -14.15 0.79
CA LEU A 127 7.74 -13.54 -0.50
C LEU A 127 8.98 -14.19 -1.13
N ASP A 128 9.02 -14.29 -2.44
CA ASP A 128 10.20 -14.76 -3.17
C ASP A 128 11.18 -13.61 -3.38
N PHE A 129 12.27 -13.60 -2.61
CA PHE A 129 13.37 -12.65 -2.73
C PHE A 129 14.49 -13.11 -3.66
N ASN A 130 14.43 -14.36 -4.15
CA ASN A 130 15.49 -14.93 -4.98
C ASN A 130 15.28 -14.58 -6.46
N SER A 131 14.04 -14.45 -6.91
CA SER A 131 13.70 -14.02 -8.26
C SER A 131 13.78 -12.51 -8.39
N LYS A 132 14.97 -11.98 -8.63
CA LYS A 132 15.27 -10.54 -8.69
C LYS A 132 14.41 -9.74 -9.69
N ASP A 133 13.90 -10.41 -10.69
CA ASP A 133 13.02 -9.85 -11.73
C ASP A 133 11.53 -9.85 -11.33
N ARG A 134 11.19 -10.30 -10.11
CA ARG A 134 9.84 -10.40 -9.57
C ARG A 134 9.64 -9.72 -8.22
N ILE A 135 10.68 -9.05 -7.69
CA ILE A 135 10.61 -8.34 -6.42
C ILE A 135 11.37 -7.02 -6.52
N GLU A 136 10.75 -5.95 -6.06
CA GLU A 136 11.39 -4.67 -5.79
C GLU A 136 11.07 -4.27 -4.35
N ILE A 137 12.10 -3.89 -3.61
CA ILE A 137 11.97 -3.33 -2.28
C ILE A 137 12.37 -1.87 -2.37
N ARG A 138 11.43 -0.99 -2.01
CA ARG A 138 11.63 0.46 -2.10
C ARG A 138 11.34 1.09 -0.74
N TYR A 139 12.02 2.16 -0.45
CA TYR A 139 11.80 2.97 0.75
C TYR A 139 11.18 4.29 0.32
N ASN A 140 10.03 4.67 0.88
CA ASN A 140 9.37 5.88 0.41
C ASN A 140 10.12 7.17 0.78
N SER A 141 11.09 7.11 1.68
CA SER A 141 12.05 8.20 1.89
C SER A 141 12.89 8.51 0.63
N GLU A 142 13.03 7.58 -0.32
CA GLU A 142 13.77 7.79 -1.57
C GLU A 142 13.21 8.97 -2.38
N TRP A 143 11.90 9.20 -2.32
CA TRP A 143 11.22 10.29 -3.05
C TRP A 143 10.55 11.30 -2.14
N LEU A 144 10.00 10.90 -0.97
CA LEU A 144 9.27 11.81 -0.11
C LEU A 144 10.17 12.83 0.58
N LYS A 145 11.42 12.47 0.93
CA LYS A 145 12.38 13.41 1.50
C LYS A 145 12.78 14.55 0.55
N GLY A 146 12.63 14.32 -0.75
CA GLY A 146 12.95 15.31 -1.79
C GLY A 146 11.81 16.25 -2.15
N LEU A 147 10.61 16.04 -1.63
CA LEU A 147 9.47 16.90 -1.94
C LEU A 147 9.67 18.30 -1.35
N ASN A 148 9.60 19.30 -2.22
CA ASN A 148 9.61 20.69 -1.80
C ASN A 148 8.20 21.20 -1.49
N LEU A 149 8.09 22.42 -0.96
CA LEU A 149 6.80 23.00 -0.57
C LEU A 149 5.82 23.10 -1.75
N ASN A 150 6.27 23.44 -2.95
CA ASN A 150 5.38 23.52 -4.11
C ASN A 150 4.78 22.15 -4.45
N SER A 151 5.62 21.09 -4.45
CA SER A 151 5.15 19.71 -4.69
C SER A 151 4.15 19.26 -3.62
N ILE A 152 4.35 19.65 -2.36
CA ILE A 152 3.39 19.35 -1.28
C ILE A 152 2.07 20.09 -1.50
N ILE A 153 2.11 21.36 -1.90
CA ILE A 153 0.90 22.15 -2.19
C ILE A 153 0.14 21.53 -3.37
N GLU A 154 0.82 21.14 -4.44
CA GLU A 154 0.23 20.45 -5.58
C GLU A 154 -0.44 19.13 -5.15
N LEU A 155 0.26 18.33 -4.35
CA LEU A 155 -0.27 17.09 -3.82
C LEU A 155 -1.52 17.32 -2.95
N MET A 156 -1.49 18.33 -2.07
CA MET A 156 -2.66 18.70 -1.28
C MET A 156 -3.83 19.20 -2.13
N GLY A 157 -3.56 19.84 -3.27
CA GLY A 157 -4.56 20.29 -4.22
C GLY A 157 -5.30 19.14 -4.93
N SER A 158 -4.78 17.90 -4.88
CA SER A 158 -5.40 16.73 -5.51
C SER A 158 -6.64 16.22 -4.76
N ALA A 159 -6.88 16.64 -3.53
CA ALA A 159 -8.01 16.22 -2.71
C ALA A 159 -8.62 17.38 -1.92
N THR A 160 -9.90 17.26 -1.60
CA THR A 160 -10.63 18.23 -0.78
C THR A 160 -10.75 17.76 0.66
N VAL A 161 -10.97 18.71 1.59
CA VAL A 161 -11.25 18.39 3.01
C VAL A 161 -12.45 17.46 3.13
N SER A 162 -13.51 17.68 2.32
CA SER A 162 -14.70 16.81 2.35
C SER A 162 -14.38 15.38 1.96
N GLN A 163 -13.51 15.16 0.97
CA GLN A 163 -13.05 13.82 0.58
C GLN A 163 -12.22 13.17 1.71
N MET A 164 -11.37 13.93 2.39
CA MET A 164 -10.62 13.43 3.54
C MET A 164 -11.54 13.04 4.69
N LEU A 165 -12.53 13.88 5.00
CA LEU A 165 -13.53 13.60 6.04
C LEU A 165 -14.50 12.47 5.66
N ALA A 166 -14.57 12.06 4.40
CA ALA A 166 -15.33 10.86 3.98
C ALA A 166 -14.64 9.54 4.39
N LYS A 167 -13.33 9.57 4.75
CA LYS A 167 -12.66 8.40 5.35
C LYS A 167 -13.26 8.10 6.72
N GLU A 168 -13.56 6.83 6.96
CA GLU A 168 -14.28 6.39 8.16
C GLU A 168 -13.61 6.86 9.46
N GLU A 169 -12.28 6.74 9.55
CA GLU A 169 -11.50 7.14 10.73
C GLU A 169 -11.54 8.65 10.96
N PHE A 170 -11.37 9.43 9.90
CA PHE A 170 -11.48 10.90 10.02
C PHE A 170 -12.90 11.30 10.33
N ASN A 171 -13.91 10.67 9.71
CA ASN A 171 -15.30 10.94 9.98
C ASN A 171 -15.67 10.64 11.44
N LYS A 172 -15.29 9.48 11.96
CA LYS A 172 -15.49 9.09 13.36
C LYS A 172 -14.88 10.11 14.31
N ARG A 173 -13.64 10.52 14.08
CA ARG A 173 -12.95 11.51 14.93
C ARG A 173 -13.60 12.87 14.83
N TYR A 174 -13.94 13.33 13.63
CA TYR A 174 -14.59 14.60 13.39
C TYR A 174 -15.97 14.69 14.10
N THR A 175 -16.81 13.67 13.93
CA THR A 175 -18.14 13.60 14.55
C THR A 175 -18.08 13.46 16.07
N SER A 176 -17.04 12.79 16.58
CA SER A 176 -16.78 12.64 18.02
C SER A 176 -15.98 13.80 18.62
N GLN A 177 -15.71 14.85 17.85
CA GLN A 177 -14.92 16.02 18.27
C GLN A 177 -13.51 15.67 18.78
N VAL A 178 -12.95 14.56 18.31
CA VAL A 178 -11.55 14.19 18.58
C VAL A 178 -10.65 14.95 17.60
N PRO A 179 -9.64 15.69 18.08
CA PRO A 179 -8.78 16.51 17.22
C PRO A 179 -8.13 15.71 16.08
N ILE A 180 -8.07 16.32 14.91
CA ILE A 180 -7.35 15.83 13.73
C ILE A 180 -6.29 16.86 13.38
N ALA A 181 -5.03 16.47 13.38
CA ALA A 181 -3.95 17.37 13.00
C ALA A 181 -3.84 17.47 11.47
N LEU A 182 -3.50 18.66 10.94
CA LEU A 182 -3.47 18.88 9.48
C LEU A 182 -2.50 17.95 8.75
N HIS A 183 -1.37 17.59 9.36
CA HIS A 183 -0.42 16.67 8.76
C HIS A 183 -0.97 15.25 8.55
N GLU A 184 -1.99 14.85 9.32
CA GLU A 184 -2.63 13.54 9.15
C GLU A 184 -3.36 13.42 7.81
N PHE A 185 -3.86 14.54 7.24
CA PHE A 185 -4.44 14.55 5.91
C PHE A 185 -3.42 14.36 4.78
N LEU A 186 -2.13 14.59 5.05
CA LEU A 186 -1.08 14.31 4.07
C LEU A 186 -0.83 12.81 3.91
N TYR A 187 -1.00 12.01 4.96
CA TYR A 187 -0.67 10.59 4.93
C TYR A 187 -1.33 9.84 3.76
N PRO A 188 -2.66 9.91 3.54
CA PRO A 188 -3.29 9.26 2.39
C PRO A 188 -2.78 9.74 1.03
N LEU A 189 -2.42 11.02 0.94
CA LEU A 189 -1.91 11.60 -0.30
C LEU A 189 -0.49 11.10 -0.60
N LEU A 190 0.35 11.00 0.43
CA LEU A 190 1.69 10.44 0.32
C LEU A 190 1.65 8.96 -0.07
N GLN A 191 0.72 8.19 0.53
CA GLN A 191 0.50 6.79 0.18
C GLN A 191 0.15 6.59 -1.30
N GLY A 192 -0.70 7.46 -1.83
CA GLY A 192 -1.02 7.40 -3.24
C GLY A 192 0.10 7.91 -4.14
N TYR A 193 0.83 8.91 -3.71
CA TYR A 193 2.01 9.36 -4.43
C TYR A 193 3.07 8.25 -4.55
N ASP A 194 3.20 7.39 -3.53
CA ASP A 194 4.01 6.18 -3.60
C ASP A 194 3.65 5.33 -4.82
N SER A 195 2.36 5.13 -5.11
CA SER A 195 1.87 4.34 -6.25
C SER A 195 2.24 4.97 -7.59
N VAL A 196 2.16 6.30 -7.68
CA VAL A 196 2.55 7.06 -8.86
C VAL A 196 4.04 6.91 -9.13
N VAL A 197 4.88 7.08 -8.10
CA VAL A 197 6.35 7.01 -8.23
C VAL A 197 6.81 5.63 -8.66
N VAL A 198 6.23 4.58 -8.08
CA VAL A 198 6.60 3.21 -8.47
C VAL A 198 5.87 2.71 -9.70
N GLN A 199 5.01 3.54 -10.32
CA GLN A 199 4.23 3.17 -11.50
C GLN A 199 3.49 1.85 -11.31
N SER A 200 2.74 1.72 -10.22
CA SER A 200 2.00 0.50 -9.93
C SER A 200 0.83 0.31 -10.88
N ASP A 201 0.68 -0.89 -11.42
CA ASP A 201 -0.49 -1.31 -12.19
C ASP A 201 -1.63 -1.76 -11.26
N ILE A 202 -1.27 -2.29 -10.08
CA ILE A 202 -2.21 -2.80 -9.07
C ILE A 202 -1.69 -2.40 -7.68
N GLU A 203 -2.59 -2.00 -6.80
CA GLU A 203 -2.29 -1.76 -5.39
C GLU A 203 -3.09 -2.71 -4.49
N LEU A 204 -2.40 -3.31 -3.51
CA LEU A 204 -3.01 -4.12 -2.47
C LEU A 204 -3.09 -3.31 -1.17
N GLY A 205 -4.24 -3.39 -0.50
CA GLY A 205 -4.45 -2.74 0.80
C GLY A 205 -5.46 -3.48 1.65
N GLY A 206 -5.49 -3.20 2.95
CA GLY A 206 -6.56 -3.62 3.83
C GLY A 206 -7.86 -2.86 3.54
N THR A 207 -8.99 -3.36 4.04
CA THR A 207 -10.29 -2.70 3.88
C THR A 207 -10.34 -1.31 4.51
N ASP A 208 -9.54 -1.08 5.53
CA ASP A 208 -9.29 0.22 6.18
C ASP A 208 -8.58 1.23 5.27
N GLN A 209 -7.87 0.77 4.23
CA GLN A 209 -7.15 1.61 3.27
C GLN A 209 -8.00 2.01 2.05
N LYS A 210 -9.24 1.55 1.96
CA LYS A 210 -10.15 1.68 0.81
C LYS A 210 -10.16 3.08 0.19
N LEU A 211 -10.34 4.12 0.99
CA LEU A 211 -10.45 5.50 0.47
C LEU A 211 -9.11 6.10 0.04
N SER A 212 -8.00 5.62 0.57
CA SER A 212 -6.66 6.03 0.10
C SER A 212 -6.37 5.51 -1.30
N LEU A 213 -6.94 4.35 -1.65
CA LEU A 213 -6.73 3.67 -2.93
C LEU A 213 -7.62 4.22 -4.05
N ILE A 214 -8.81 4.76 -3.71
CA ILE A 214 -9.83 5.19 -4.70
C ILE A 214 -9.55 6.60 -5.28
N HIS A 215 -8.85 7.46 -4.58
CA HIS A 215 -8.83 8.90 -4.88
C HIS A 215 -7.55 9.41 -5.54
N ILE A 216 -6.65 8.53 -5.95
CA ILE A 216 -5.37 8.96 -6.52
C ILE A 216 -5.20 8.53 -7.96
#